data_ff7e0c9c60ede674319840618e225e1f
#
_entry.id   ff7e0c9c60ede674319840618e225e1f
#
_cell.length_a   1.000
_cell.length_b   1.000
_cell.length_c   1.000
_cell.angle_alpha   90.00
_cell.angle_beta   90.00
_cell.angle_gamma   90.00
#
_symmetry.space_group_name_H-M   'P 1'
#
loop_
_entity.id
_entity.type
_entity.pdbx_description
1 polymer ?
#
loop_
_entity_poly.entity_id
_entity_poly.type
_entity_poly.pdbx_seq_one_letter_code
_entity_poly.pdbx_strand_id
1 'polypeptide(L)'
;AVMAFAQMGNSRRAWELLSLINPITHGKDAKIMNLYKVEPYVVSADVYSQPPHNGRGGWSWYTGAAGWMYRLMLEDMLGVQIRDGELEIKPCLPEGWEDVKVTYRRDGVAYHIVVCQDGNGEGEMKVMVNDMVMDR
;
A
#
# COMPACT_ATOMS: atom_id res chain seq x y z
N ALA A 1 0.75 11.61 5.07
CA ALA A 1 2.19 11.33 5.15
C ALA A 1 2.58 10.20 4.18
N VAL A 2 1.99 8.98 4.23
CA VAL A 2 2.35 7.85 3.36
C VAL A 2 2.31 8.25 1.88
N MET A 3 1.17 8.75 1.40
CA MET A 3 0.99 9.22 0.01
C MET A 3 2.07 10.22 -0.41
N ALA A 4 2.39 11.20 0.45
CA ALA A 4 3.40 12.20 0.13
C ALA A 4 4.79 11.56 -0.09
N PHE A 5 5.19 10.64 0.76
CA PHE A 5 6.47 9.93 0.57
C PHE A 5 6.46 9.02 -0.66
N ALA A 6 5.33 8.36 -0.96
CA ALA A 6 5.19 7.57 -2.18
C ALA A 6 5.33 8.45 -3.43
N GLN A 7 4.65 9.59 -3.47
CA GLN A 7 4.73 10.54 -4.60
C GLN A 7 6.14 11.14 -4.77
N MET A 8 6.90 11.28 -3.67
CA MET A 8 8.31 11.68 -3.71
C MET A 8 9.26 10.54 -4.12
N GLY A 9 8.77 9.33 -4.36
CA GLY A 9 9.58 8.17 -4.67
C GLY A 9 10.34 7.57 -3.48
N ASN A 10 10.06 8.03 -2.25
CA ASN A 10 10.70 7.50 -1.04
C ASN A 10 9.95 6.25 -0.54
N SER A 11 10.17 5.13 -1.23
CA SER A 11 9.50 3.86 -0.98
C SER A 11 9.72 3.35 0.43
N ARG A 12 10.96 3.38 0.90
CA ARG A 12 11.31 2.91 2.25
C ARG A 12 10.48 3.61 3.32
N ARG A 13 10.42 4.95 3.28
CA ARG A 13 9.69 5.72 4.28
C ARG A 13 8.17 5.56 4.13
N ALA A 14 7.68 5.49 2.90
CA ALA A 14 6.25 5.24 2.63
C ALA A 14 5.80 3.90 3.23
N TRP A 15 6.52 2.82 2.97
CA TRP A 15 6.21 1.50 3.50
C TRP A 15 6.39 1.38 5.01
N GLU A 16 7.40 2.02 5.58
CA GLU A 16 7.56 2.12 7.03
C GLU A 16 6.34 2.76 7.69
N LEU A 17 5.90 3.91 7.20
CA LEU A 17 4.72 4.60 7.72
C LEU A 17 3.42 3.81 7.48
N LEU A 18 3.29 3.17 6.32
CA LEU A 18 2.15 2.30 6.05
C LEU A 18 2.07 1.15 7.04
N SER A 19 3.21 0.54 7.38
CA SER A 19 3.24 -0.57 8.35
C SER A 19 2.77 -0.17 9.75
N LEU A 20 2.89 1.10 10.12
CA LEU A 20 2.41 1.62 11.41
C LEU A 20 0.88 1.71 11.50
N ILE A 21 0.19 1.79 10.36
CA ILE A 21 -1.28 1.90 10.31
C ILE A 21 -1.95 0.65 9.74
N ASN A 22 -1.17 -0.29 9.23
CA ASN A 22 -1.70 -1.51 8.62
C ASN A 22 -2.16 -2.49 9.72
N PRO A 23 -3.45 -2.87 9.74
CA PRO A 23 -3.99 -3.80 10.74
C PRO A 23 -3.28 -5.15 10.74
N ILE A 24 -2.79 -5.65 9.60
CA ILE A 24 -2.03 -6.90 9.50
C ILE A 24 -0.75 -6.83 10.35
N THR A 25 -0.08 -5.69 10.38
CA THR A 25 1.13 -5.50 11.18
C THR A 25 0.83 -5.61 12.69
N HIS A 26 -0.32 -5.10 13.11
CA HIS A 26 -0.78 -5.17 14.50
C HIS A 26 -1.39 -6.53 14.88
N GLY A 27 -1.66 -7.37 13.90
CA GLY A 27 -2.16 -8.74 14.08
C GLY A 27 -1.09 -9.83 14.09
N LYS A 28 0.21 -9.49 14.01
CA LYS A 28 1.29 -10.48 13.82
C LYS A 28 1.49 -11.46 14.97
N ASP A 29 1.29 -11.01 16.20
CA ASP A 29 1.46 -11.82 17.40
C ASP A 29 0.51 -11.44 18.52
N ALA A 30 0.31 -12.35 19.47
CA ALA A 30 -0.61 -12.18 20.59
C ALA A 30 -0.27 -10.99 21.49
N LYS A 31 1.00 -10.62 21.65
CA LYS A 31 1.42 -9.49 22.47
C LYS A 31 0.99 -8.17 21.84
N ILE A 32 1.25 -8.03 20.54
CA ILE A 32 0.84 -6.84 19.78
C ILE A 32 -0.68 -6.73 19.72
N MET A 33 -1.37 -7.84 19.46
CA MET A 33 -2.85 -7.88 19.44
C MET A 33 -3.45 -7.46 20.78
N ASN A 34 -2.89 -7.95 21.89
CA ASN A 34 -3.35 -7.60 23.25
C ASN A 34 -3.09 -6.15 23.62
N LEU A 35 -2.10 -5.52 23.02
CA LEU A 35 -1.82 -4.10 23.18
C LEU A 35 -2.75 -3.25 22.32
N TYR A 36 -2.85 -3.59 21.03
CA TYR A 36 -3.59 -2.81 20.03
C TYR A 36 -5.11 -2.90 20.23
N LYS A 37 -5.64 -4.08 20.52
CA LYS A 37 -7.07 -4.34 20.87
C LYS A 37 -8.10 -3.85 19.84
N VAL A 38 -7.72 -3.81 18.58
CA VAL A 38 -8.61 -3.55 17.44
C VAL A 38 -8.63 -4.80 16.57
N GLU A 39 -9.71 -5.00 15.85
CA GLU A 39 -9.86 -6.12 14.93
C GLU A 39 -8.71 -6.12 13.90
N PRO A 40 -8.08 -7.27 13.62
CA PRO A 40 -6.85 -7.35 12.80
C PRO A 40 -7.08 -7.08 11.31
N TYR A 41 -8.28 -6.72 10.91
CA TYR A 41 -8.69 -6.41 9.53
C TYR A 41 -9.31 -5.01 9.40
N VAL A 42 -9.28 -4.20 10.46
CA VAL A 42 -9.88 -2.86 10.48
C VAL A 42 -8.81 -1.80 10.71
N VAL A 43 -8.87 -0.73 9.94
CA VAL A 43 -8.03 0.45 10.15
C VAL A 43 -8.60 1.29 11.28
N SER A 44 -7.84 1.49 12.35
CA SER A 44 -8.24 2.40 13.43
C SER A 44 -8.09 3.86 13.02
N ALA A 45 -8.92 4.72 13.59
CA ALA A 45 -8.87 6.16 13.36
C ALA A 45 -7.66 6.81 14.02
N ASP A 46 -7.27 6.29 15.17
CA ASP A 46 -6.21 6.81 16.02
C ASP A 46 -5.56 5.69 16.84
N VAL A 47 -4.40 5.98 17.39
CA VAL A 47 -3.69 5.13 18.35
C VAL A 47 -3.34 5.98 19.55
N TYR A 48 -3.72 5.53 20.74
CA TYR A 48 -3.44 6.26 21.96
C TYR A 48 -1.94 6.32 22.26
N SER A 49 -1.47 7.51 22.63
CA SER A 49 -0.07 7.77 22.98
C SER A 49 0.12 8.10 24.47
N GLN A 50 -0.92 7.98 25.29
CA GLN A 50 -0.89 8.30 26.71
C GLN A 50 -1.15 7.07 27.59
N PRO A 51 -0.42 6.92 28.72
CA PRO A 51 -0.72 5.90 29.72
C PRO A 51 -2.15 6.07 30.30
N PRO A 52 -2.81 4.98 30.64
CA PRO A 52 -2.38 3.57 30.55
C PRO A 52 -2.67 2.92 29.19
N HIS A 53 -3.12 3.69 28.20
CA HIS A 53 -3.62 3.19 26.92
C HIS A 53 -2.60 3.29 25.76
N ASN A 54 -1.36 3.58 26.05
CA ASN A 54 -0.32 3.76 25.04
C ASN A 54 -0.22 2.53 24.11
N GLY A 55 -0.35 2.76 22.81
CA GLY A 55 -0.32 1.70 21.77
C GLY A 55 -1.65 1.00 21.49
N ARG A 56 -2.71 1.35 22.24
CA ARG A 56 -4.06 0.85 21.98
C ARG A 56 -4.68 1.59 20.80
N GLY A 57 -5.29 0.86 19.86
CA GLY A 57 -6.11 1.45 18.80
C GLY A 57 -7.41 2.02 19.38
N GLY A 58 -7.81 3.16 18.85
CA GLY A 58 -9.03 3.85 19.25
C GLY A 58 -10.24 3.42 18.43
N TRP A 59 -11.00 4.38 17.95
CA TRP A 59 -12.21 4.10 17.18
C TRP A 59 -11.91 3.37 15.88
N SER A 60 -12.72 2.39 15.54
CA SER A 60 -12.64 1.61 14.29
C SER A 60 -13.96 1.68 13.51
N TRP A 61 -14.00 1.04 12.35
CA TRP A 61 -15.19 0.99 11.48
C TRP A 61 -15.65 2.35 10.88
N TYR A 62 -14.74 3.29 10.72
CA TYR A 62 -15.02 4.44 9.87
C TYR A 62 -15.17 4.00 8.41
N THR A 63 -16.29 4.36 7.79
CA THR A 63 -16.64 3.94 6.42
C THR A 63 -15.63 4.41 5.37
N GLY A 64 -14.99 5.55 5.57
CA GLY A 64 -13.97 6.09 4.68
C GLY A 64 -12.59 5.47 4.82
N ALA A 65 -12.25 4.88 5.97
CA ALA A 65 -10.90 4.40 6.25
C ALA A 65 -10.45 3.28 5.30
N ALA A 66 -11.30 2.29 5.05
CA ALA A 66 -11.03 1.20 4.13
C ALA A 66 -10.86 1.69 2.68
N GLY A 67 -11.72 2.60 2.23
CA GLY A 67 -11.62 3.20 0.89
C GLY A 67 -10.33 3.99 0.70
N TRP A 68 -9.93 4.79 1.69
CA TRP A 68 -8.65 5.49 1.66
C TRP A 68 -7.45 4.56 1.67
N MET A 69 -7.48 3.48 2.47
CA MET A 69 -6.42 2.48 2.49
C MET A 69 -6.32 1.75 1.15
N TYR A 70 -7.46 1.37 0.57
CA TYR A 70 -7.50 0.74 -0.75
C TYR A 70 -6.88 1.64 -1.83
N ARG A 71 -7.27 2.92 -1.88
CA ARG A 71 -6.70 3.88 -2.83
C ARG A 71 -5.21 4.10 -2.60
N LEU A 72 -4.80 4.27 -1.35
CA LEU A 72 -3.39 4.39 -0.99
C LEU A 72 -2.57 3.20 -1.51
N MET A 73 -3.05 1.98 -1.28
CA MET A 73 -2.35 0.78 -1.73
C MET A 73 -2.32 0.68 -3.25
N LEU A 74 -3.45 0.88 -3.91
CA LEU A 74 -3.54 0.70 -5.36
C LEU A 74 -2.86 1.85 -6.12
N GLU A 75 -3.21 3.10 -5.76
CA GLU A 75 -2.81 4.28 -6.53
C GLU A 75 -1.40 4.78 -6.19
N ASP A 76 -1.03 4.83 -4.89
CA ASP A 76 0.24 5.43 -4.47
C ASP A 76 1.35 4.39 -4.23
N MET A 77 1.03 3.19 -3.71
CA MET A 77 2.05 2.19 -3.39
C MET A 77 2.29 1.22 -4.56
N LEU A 78 1.22 0.64 -5.13
CA LEU A 78 1.32 -0.17 -6.34
C LEU A 78 1.38 0.67 -7.61
N GLY A 79 1.00 1.94 -7.50
CA GLY A 79 1.13 2.93 -8.56
C GLY A 79 0.19 2.74 -9.74
N VAL A 80 -0.92 2.03 -9.56
CA VAL A 80 -1.90 1.78 -10.63
C VAL A 80 -3.03 2.80 -10.52
N GLN A 81 -3.10 3.73 -11.44
CA GLN A 81 -4.15 4.76 -11.44
C GLN A 81 -4.59 5.13 -12.85
N ILE A 82 -5.77 5.70 -12.95
CA ILE A 82 -6.29 6.24 -14.20
C ILE A 82 -6.25 7.76 -14.12
N ARG A 83 -5.55 8.38 -15.03
CA ARG A 83 -5.52 9.84 -15.21
C ARG A 83 -5.88 10.20 -16.64
N ASP A 84 -6.79 11.13 -16.81
CA ASP A 84 -7.25 11.62 -18.10
C ASP A 84 -7.68 10.51 -19.08
N GLY A 85 -8.16 9.38 -18.55
CA GLY A 85 -8.58 8.21 -19.32
C GLY A 85 -7.46 7.20 -19.64
N GLU A 86 -6.22 7.53 -19.32
CA GLU A 86 -5.06 6.66 -19.52
C GLU A 86 -4.70 5.89 -18.25
N LEU A 87 -4.18 4.67 -18.42
CA LEU A 87 -3.65 3.86 -17.34
C LEU A 87 -2.20 4.27 -17.07
N GLU A 88 -1.99 4.93 -15.93
CA GLU A 88 -0.65 5.29 -15.45
C GLU A 88 -0.17 4.24 -14.46
N ILE A 89 1.08 3.77 -14.61
CA ILE A 89 1.72 2.81 -13.71
C ILE A 89 3.01 3.42 -13.17
N LYS A 90 2.98 3.81 -11.90
CA LYS A 90 4.10 4.45 -11.20
C LYS A 90 4.27 3.87 -9.80
N PRO A 91 4.78 2.66 -9.67
CA PRO A 91 4.86 1.98 -8.39
C PRO A 91 5.94 2.57 -7.47
N CYS A 92 5.66 2.49 -6.17
CA CYS A 92 6.55 2.84 -5.08
C CYS A 92 6.78 1.61 -4.20
N LEU A 93 7.47 0.61 -4.75
CA LEU A 93 7.68 -0.68 -4.10
C LEU A 93 8.85 -0.64 -3.12
N PRO A 94 8.79 -1.41 -2.02
CA PRO A 94 9.91 -1.53 -1.10
C PRO A 94 11.06 -2.32 -1.73
N GLU A 95 12.26 -2.05 -1.27
CA GLU A 95 13.44 -2.84 -1.62
C GLU A 95 13.21 -4.33 -1.27
N GLY A 96 13.69 -5.23 -2.13
CA GLY A 96 13.59 -6.67 -1.93
C GLY A 96 12.27 -7.32 -2.38
N TRP A 97 11.35 -6.55 -2.94
CA TRP A 97 10.22 -7.13 -3.69
C TRP A 97 10.65 -7.38 -5.13
N GLU A 98 10.64 -8.63 -5.56
CA GLU A 98 11.09 -9.02 -6.90
C GLU A 98 10.03 -8.70 -7.95
N ASP A 99 8.77 -9.08 -7.66
CA ASP A 99 7.65 -8.80 -8.55
C ASP A 99 6.34 -8.51 -7.78
N VAL A 100 5.47 -7.75 -8.43
CA VAL A 100 4.10 -7.52 -7.98
C VAL A 100 3.15 -7.72 -9.14
N LYS A 101 2.08 -8.47 -8.89
CA LYS A 101 1.04 -8.75 -9.88
C LYS A 101 -0.26 -8.10 -9.47
N VAL A 102 -0.82 -7.30 -10.36
CA VAL A 102 -2.10 -6.62 -10.15
C VAL A 102 -3.05 -7.01 -11.27
N THR A 103 -4.25 -7.46 -10.92
CA THR A 103 -5.33 -7.60 -11.89
C THR A 103 -6.29 -6.44 -11.71
N TYR A 104 -6.25 -5.49 -12.60
CA TYR A 104 -7.12 -4.32 -12.62
C TYR A 104 -8.26 -4.52 -13.63
N ARG A 105 -9.49 -4.31 -13.19
CA ARG A 105 -10.68 -4.47 -14.06
C ARG A 105 -11.40 -3.14 -14.22
N ARG A 106 -11.63 -2.76 -15.48
CA ARG A 106 -12.37 -1.56 -15.82
C ARG A 106 -13.13 -1.78 -17.14
N ASP A 107 -14.37 -1.32 -17.18
CA ASP A 107 -15.20 -1.29 -18.39
C ASP A 107 -15.28 -2.65 -19.11
N GLY A 108 -15.33 -3.74 -18.33
CA GLY A 108 -15.37 -5.10 -18.85
C GLY A 108 -14.03 -5.67 -19.32
N VAL A 109 -12.95 -4.89 -19.25
CA VAL A 109 -11.57 -5.30 -19.60
C VAL A 109 -10.79 -5.64 -18.33
N ALA A 110 -10.04 -6.74 -18.37
CA ALA A 110 -9.09 -7.11 -17.33
C ALA A 110 -7.65 -6.81 -17.79
N TYR A 111 -6.96 -5.98 -17.03
CA TYR A 111 -5.54 -5.67 -17.21
C TYR A 111 -4.73 -6.53 -16.25
N HIS A 112 -3.85 -7.35 -16.76
CA HIS A 112 -2.90 -8.13 -15.98
C HIS A 112 -1.56 -7.41 -15.99
N ILE A 113 -1.24 -6.76 -14.88
CA ILE A 113 -0.07 -5.90 -14.73
C ILE A 113 0.96 -6.66 -13.90
N VAL A 114 2.17 -6.77 -14.41
CA VAL A 114 3.32 -7.31 -13.67
C VAL A 114 4.37 -6.21 -13.60
N VAL A 115 4.73 -5.84 -12.37
CA VAL A 115 5.81 -4.90 -12.11
C VAL A 115 6.99 -5.70 -11.59
N CYS A 116 8.09 -5.74 -12.35
CA CYS A 116 9.32 -6.39 -11.97
C CYS A 116 10.34 -5.35 -11.49
N GLN A 117 11.03 -5.65 -10.40
CA GLN A 117 12.06 -4.79 -9.84
C GLN A 117 13.40 -5.54 -9.88
N ASP A 118 14.37 -5.05 -10.66
CA ASP A 118 15.71 -5.63 -10.69
C ASP A 118 16.41 -5.30 -9.37
N GLY A 119 16.93 -6.35 -8.69
CA GLY A 119 17.31 -6.36 -7.27
C GLY A 119 18.41 -5.40 -6.80
N ASN A 120 18.88 -4.47 -7.63
CA ASN A 120 19.94 -3.52 -7.28
C ASN A 120 19.44 -2.10 -6.99
N GLY A 121 18.11 -1.86 -7.01
CA GLY A 121 17.55 -0.52 -6.70
C GLY A 121 17.90 0.61 -7.68
N GLU A 122 18.83 0.38 -8.60
CA GLU A 122 19.26 1.30 -9.65
C GLU A 122 18.82 0.84 -11.06
N GLY A 123 18.14 -0.30 -11.13
CA GLY A 123 17.67 -0.86 -12.40
C GLY A 123 16.44 -0.13 -12.95
N GLU A 124 16.30 -0.11 -14.26
CA GLU A 124 15.07 0.36 -14.91
C GLU A 124 13.90 -0.54 -14.51
N MET A 125 12.87 0.06 -13.93
CA MET A 125 11.64 -0.63 -13.62
C MET A 125 10.92 -0.97 -14.93
N LYS A 126 10.70 -2.26 -15.19
CA LYS A 126 9.92 -2.73 -16.34
C LYS A 126 8.49 -2.99 -15.92
N VAL A 127 7.57 -2.40 -16.65
CA VAL A 127 6.13 -2.64 -16.47
C VAL A 127 5.62 -3.43 -17.67
N MET A 128 4.95 -4.54 -17.41
CA MET A 128 4.32 -5.36 -18.44
C MET A 128 2.82 -5.35 -18.27
N VAL A 129 2.09 -5.09 -19.34
CA VAL A 129 0.62 -5.14 -19.37
C VAL A 129 0.21 -6.10 -20.48
N ASN A 130 -0.52 -7.17 -20.14
CA ASN A 130 -0.92 -8.23 -21.06
C ASN A 130 0.28 -8.77 -21.88
N ASP A 131 1.37 -9.11 -21.22
CA ASP A 131 2.63 -9.62 -21.78
C ASP A 131 3.39 -8.65 -22.72
N MET A 132 2.96 -7.40 -22.80
CA MET A 132 3.66 -6.34 -23.52
C MET A 132 4.43 -5.44 -22.57
N VAL A 133 5.71 -5.18 -22.88
CA VAL A 133 6.51 -4.20 -22.14
C VAL A 133 6.01 -2.80 -22.51
N MET A 134 5.71 -2.00 -21.47
CA MET A 134 5.29 -0.61 -21.66
C MET A 134 6.53 0.29 -21.60
N ASP A 135 6.70 1.12 -22.63
CA ASP A 135 7.67 2.21 -22.61
C ASP A 135 7.17 3.31 -21.66
N ARG A 136 8.10 4.00 -21.02
CA ARG A 136 7.83 5.14 -20.12
C ARG A 136 7.44 6.38 -20.88
#